data_545dd6c6ee498b31fa71c1aefed88a51
#
_entry.id   545dd6c6ee498b31fa71c1aefed88a51
#
_cell.length_a   1.000
_cell.length_b   1.000
_cell.length_c   1.000
_cell.angle_alpha   90.00
_cell.angle_beta   90.00
_cell.angle_gamma   90.00
#
_symmetry.space_group_name_H-M   'P 1'
#
loop_
_entity.id
_entity.type
_entity.pdbx_description
1 polymer ?
#
loop_
_entity_poly.entity_id
_entity_poly.type
_entity_poly.pdbx_seq_one_letter_code
_entity_poly.pdbx_strand_id
1 'polypeptide(L)'
;MCCLCLWSCQSHKKEQTAQRQEATGVVLTDSAAIVMPTYAKGYTVKYLPDGIRLVDIQDPQGQNTSTYHFALVPHGYTSKNVPEGYTPIQTPVQSVICMTSLQLSNFICLEACDRVKGITSTRHLFNKEMNERLLQGKTMKIGIEGNFDNEVIMAMNPDVIFISPFKRGGYEAMRETDIPLVPHLGYKETTPLGQAEWIKFIGLFTGLEKEANERFAAIEKRYKELKQLAAGVKTRPMVFSGEMRGGNWYAVGGELPCPVVP
;
A
#
# COMPACT_ATOMS: atom_id res chain seq x y z
N MET A 1 -15.64 81.00 5.73
CA MET A 1 -15.01 80.15 4.62
C MET A 1 -14.64 78.85 5.27
N CYS A 2 -15.48 77.83 5.05
CA CYS A 2 -15.30 76.50 5.60
C CYS A 2 -14.41 75.67 4.64
N CYS A 3 -13.34 75.05 5.19
CA CYS A 3 -12.57 74.04 4.51
C CYS A 3 -12.85 72.71 5.20
N LEU A 4 -13.59 71.83 4.52
CA LEU A 4 -13.87 70.46 4.90
C LEU A 4 -12.71 69.58 4.47
N CYS A 5 -11.98 68.99 5.40
CA CYS A 5 -11.01 67.93 5.15
C CYS A 5 -11.73 66.57 5.22
N LEU A 6 -11.88 65.93 4.08
CA LEU A 6 -12.33 64.55 3.96
C LEU A 6 -11.15 63.59 4.25
N TRP A 7 -11.23 62.87 5.32
CA TRP A 7 -10.28 61.82 5.68
C TRP A 7 -10.79 60.50 5.05
N SER A 8 -10.07 60.05 4.02
CA SER A 8 -10.29 58.73 3.41
C SER A 8 -9.57 57.66 4.21
N CYS A 9 -10.33 56.79 4.87
CA CYS A 9 -9.80 55.57 5.46
C CYS A 9 -9.55 54.53 4.37
N GLN A 10 -8.29 54.28 4.00
CA GLN A 10 -7.90 53.11 3.22
C GLN A 10 -7.80 51.91 4.17
N SER A 11 -8.73 51.00 4.04
CA SER A 11 -8.71 49.68 4.65
C SER A 11 -7.67 48.81 3.93
N HIS A 12 -6.55 48.54 4.59
CA HIS A 12 -5.60 47.52 4.14
C HIS A 12 -6.22 46.13 4.34
N LYS A 13 -6.72 45.56 3.28
CA LYS A 13 -7.06 44.14 3.18
C LYS A 13 -5.72 43.37 3.14
N LYS A 14 -5.35 42.73 4.24
CA LYS A 14 -4.30 41.74 4.26
C LYS A 14 -4.78 40.55 3.44
N GLU A 15 -4.23 40.38 2.28
CA GLU A 15 -4.30 39.12 1.54
C GLU A 15 -3.53 38.03 2.31
N GLN A 16 -4.26 37.20 3.03
CA GLN A 16 -3.74 35.95 3.50
C GLN A 16 -3.65 35.04 2.27
N THR A 17 -2.45 34.91 1.74
CA THR A 17 -2.11 33.87 0.77
C THR A 17 -2.24 32.53 1.51
N ALA A 18 -3.41 31.93 1.42
CA ALA A 18 -3.60 30.55 1.82
C ALA A 18 -2.73 29.70 0.89
N GLN A 19 -1.63 29.18 1.41
CA GLN A 19 -0.89 28.09 0.79
C GLN A 19 -1.87 26.90 0.65
N ARG A 20 -2.38 26.76 -0.57
CA ARG A 20 -3.16 25.61 -0.99
C ARG A 20 -2.21 24.42 -0.96
N GLN A 21 -2.26 23.63 0.11
CA GLN A 21 -1.71 22.29 0.09
C GLN A 21 -2.40 21.57 -1.07
N GLU A 22 -1.62 21.19 -2.07
CA GLU A 22 -2.08 20.29 -3.13
C GLU A 22 -2.41 18.95 -2.48
N ALA A 23 -3.66 18.80 -2.10
CA ALA A 23 -4.22 17.54 -1.71
C ALA A 23 -4.23 16.64 -2.96
N THR A 24 -3.64 15.48 -2.83
CA THR A 24 -3.81 14.29 -3.69
C THR A 24 -5.16 14.36 -4.39
N GLY A 25 -5.12 14.33 -5.75
CA GLY A 25 -6.28 14.57 -6.60
C GLY A 25 -7.51 13.74 -6.22
N VAL A 26 -8.44 14.40 -5.52
CA VAL A 26 -9.78 13.85 -5.23
C VAL A 26 -10.69 14.31 -6.34
N VAL A 27 -11.16 13.38 -7.16
CA VAL A 27 -12.17 13.65 -8.19
C VAL A 27 -13.53 13.31 -7.58
N LEU A 28 -14.35 14.34 -7.36
CA LEU A 28 -15.73 14.18 -6.91
C LEU A 28 -16.63 13.93 -8.15
N THR A 29 -17.18 12.74 -8.24
CA THR A 29 -18.25 12.44 -9.19
C THR A 29 -19.48 12.00 -8.42
N ASP A 30 -20.61 12.65 -8.63
CA ASP A 30 -21.94 12.39 -8.08
C ASP A 30 -21.97 11.54 -6.79
N SER A 31 -21.75 12.18 -5.65
CA SER A 31 -21.83 11.64 -4.28
C SER A 31 -20.75 10.62 -3.83
N ALA A 32 -19.78 10.29 -4.67
CA ALA A 32 -18.66 9.42 -4.26
C ALA A 32 -17.32 10.04 -4.64
N ALA A 33 -16.38 10.13 -3.68
CA ALA A 33 -15.02 10.60 -3.92
C ALA A 33 -14.13 9.46 -4.42
N ILE A 34 -13.52 9.62 -5.60
CA ILE A 34 -12.48 8.70 -6.07
C ILE A 34 -11.13 9.27 -5.68
N VAL A 35 -10.35 8.48 -4.91
CA VAL A 35 -8.99 8.82 -4.53
C VAL A 35 -8.02 7.97 -5.34
N MET A 36 -7.21 8.65 -6.13
CA MET A 36 -6.10 8.04 -6.86
C MET A 36 -4.83 8.21 -6.05
N PRO A 37 -4.03 7.17 -5.84
CA PRO A 37 -2.69 7.32 -5.31
C PRO A 37 -1.87 8.29 -6.19
N THR A 38 -0.91 8.98 -5.59
CA THR A 38 -0.08 9.97 -6.30
C THR A 38 0.95 9.31 -7.22
N TYR A 39 1.51 8.21 -6.78
CA TYR A 39 2.63 7.51 -7.43
C TYR A 39 2.28 6.07 -7.80
N ALA A 40 1.55 5.37 -6.95
CA ALA A 40 1.10 4.01 -7.22
C ALA A 40 0.03 4.01 -8.33
N LYS A 41 0.14 3.04 -9.23
CA LYS A 41 -0.79 2.86 -10.37
C LYS A 41 -1.63 1.60 -10.25
N GLY A 42 -1.29 0.73 -9.30
CA GLY A 42 -1.87 -0.59 -9.18
C GLY A 42 -3.20 -0.65 -8.42
N TYR A 43 -3.69 0.46 -7.85
CA TYR A 43 -5.00 0.46 -7.19
C TYR A 43 -5.67 1.83 -7.24
N THR A 44 -7.00 1.83 -7.10
CA THR A 44 -7.83 3.02 -6.91
C THR A 44 -8.82 2.79 -5.79
N VAL A 45 -9.30 3.87 -5.17
CA VAL A 45 -10.27 3.80 -4.07
C VAL A 45 -11.43 4.74 -4.33
N LYS A 46 -12.66 4.23 -4.23
CA LYS A 46 -13.88 5.03 -4.28
C LYS A 46 -14.56 4.99 -2.92
N TYR A 47 -14.75 6.15 -2.31
CA TYR A 47 -15.45 6.28 -1.03
C TYR A 47 -16.94 6.46 -1.27
N LEU A 48 -17.75 5.59 -0.67
CA LEU A 48 -19.22 5.71 -0.71
C LEU A 48 -19.73 6.47 0.53
N PRO A 49 -20.92 7.08 0.45
CA PRO A 49 -21.47 7.88 1.56
C PRO A 49 -21.71 7.11 2.86
N ASP A 50 -21.91 5.78 2.77
CA ASP A 50 -22.11 4.87 3.91
C ASP A 50 -20.80 4.37 4.54
N GLY A 51 -19.67 4.95 4.14
CA GLY A 51 -18.35 4.59 4.66
C GLY A 51 -17.74 3.35 4.03
N ILE A 52 -18.42 2.69 3.09
CA ILE A 52 -17.85 1.61 2.29
C ILE A 52 -16.79 2.19 1.36
N ARG A 53 -15.68 1.48 1.21
CA ARG A 53 -14.60 1.83 0.27
C ARG A 53 -14.51 0.75 -0.78
N LEU A 54 -14.72 1.12 -2.03
CA LEU A 54 -14.52 0.23 -3.17
C LEU A 54 -13.06 0.35 -3.59
N VAL A 55 -12.37 -0.77 -3.65
CA VAL A 55 -10.96 -0.85 -4.01
C VAL A 55 -10.81 -1.69 -5.26
N ASP A 56 -10.32 -1.07 -6.33
CA ASP A 56 -10.01 -1.73 -7.58
C ASP A 56 -8.50 -1.90 -7.69
N ILE A 57 -8.05 -3.12 -8.00
CA ILE A 57 -6.64 -3.46 -8.12
C ILE A 57 -6.36 -3.91 -9.54
N GLN A 58 -5.38 -3.31 -10.18
CA GLN A 58 -4.96 -3.60 -11.55
C GLN A 58 -3.45 -3.73 -11.67
N ASP A 59 -2.99 -4.33 -12.76
CA ASP A 59 -1.55 -4.42 -13.03
C ASP A 59 -0.96 -3.02 -13.32
N PRO A 60 -0.04 -2.50 -12.49
CA PRO A 60 0.56 -1.17 -12.71
C PRO A 60 1.30 -1.03 -14.05
N GLN A 61 1.75 -2.15 -14.63
CA GLN A 61 2.47 -2.19 -15.91
C GLN A 61 1.56 -2.43 -17.11
N GLY A 62 0.26 -2.69 -16.88
CA GLY A 62 -0.70 -2.97 -17.94
C GLY A 62 -0.45 -4.28 -18.71
N GLN A 63 0.40 -5.16 -18.21
CA GLN A 63 0.72 -6.44 -18.84
C GLN A 63 -0.39 -7.49 -18.65
N ASN A 64 -1.19 -7.32 -17.60
CA ASN A 64 -2.34 -8.15 -17.32
C ASN A 64 -3.59 -7.28 -17.24
N THR A 65 -4.66 -7.70 -17.92
CA THR A 65 -5.96 -7.00 -17.95
C THR A 65 -6.87 -7.40 -16.78
N SER A 66 -6.46 -8.36 -15.95
CA SER A 66 -7.25 -8.78 -14.79
C SER A 66 -7.35 -7.66 -13.76
N THR A 67 -8.56 -7.30 -13.39
CA THR A 67 -8.88 -6.37 -12.31
C THR A 67 -9.53 -7.15 -11.17
N TYR A 68 -9.20 -6.76 -9.94
CA TYR A 68 -9.78 -7.35 -8.74
C TYR A 68 -10.57 -6.27 -8.00
N HIS A 69 -11.75 -6.62 -7.53
CA HIS A 69 -12.72 -5.69 -6.95
C HIS A 69 -13.05 -6.10 -5.52
N PHE A 70 -12.76 -5.22 -4.56
CA PHE A 70 -13.06 -5.44 -3.14
C PHE A 70 -13.87 -4.29 -2.57
N ALA A 71 -14.84 -4.61 -1.72
CA ALA A 71 -15.58 -3.62 -0.96
C ALA A 71 -15.20 -3.73 0.52
N LEU A 72 -14.53 -2.72 1.04
CA LEU A 72 -14.17 -2.62 2.45
C LEU A 72 -15.37 -2.07 3.21
N VAL A 73 -16.02 -2.94 3.98
CA VAL A 73 -17.26 -2.65 4.71
C VAL A 73 -16.91 -2.43 6.18
N PRO A 74 -17.19 -1.26 6.77
CA PRO A 74 -16.95 -1.03 8.18
C PRO A 74 -17.75 -2.02 9.05
N HIS A 75 -17.17 -2.48 10.16
CA HIS A 75 -17.89 -3.32 11.12
C HIS A 75 -19.20 -2.67 11.58
N GLY A 76 -20.25 -3.46 11.65
CA GLY A 76 -21.59 -2.99 12.00
C GLY A 76 -22.45 -2.52 10.81
N TYR A 77 -21.84 -2.41 9.63
CA TYR A 77 -22.60 -2.13 8.39
C TYR A 77 -22.90 -3.42 7.62
N THR A 78 -24.01 -3.41 6.89
CA THR A 78 -24.40 -4.56 6.06
C THR A 78 -23.78 -4.44 4.68
N SER A 79 -23.45 -5.57 4.06
CA SER A 79 -22.96 -5.63 2.68
C SER A 79 -24.06 -5.39 1.61
N LYS A 80 -25.27 -4.99 2.01
CA LYS A 80 -26.38 -4.79 1.06
C LYS A 80 -26.14 -3.72 -0.01
N ASN A 81 -25.28 -2.76 0.30
CA ASN A 81 -24.93 -1.67 -0.62
C ASN A 81 -23.64 -1.95 -1.41
N VAL A 82 -23.09 -3.15 -1.29
CA VAL A 82 -21.90 -3.55 -2.07
C VAL A 82 -22.36 -3.82 -3.50
N PRO A 83 -21.75 -3.16 -4.50
CA PRO A 83 -22.07 -3.41 -5.90
C PRO A 83 -21.76 -4.84 -6.31
N GLU A 84 -22.51 -5.35 -7.28
CA GLU A 84 -22.24 -6.66 -7.88
C GLU A 84 -20.80 -6.71 -8.44
N GLY A 85 -20.14 -7.84 -8.28
CA GLY A 85 -18.74 -8.05 -8.71
C GLY A 85 -17.70 -7.64 -7.68
N TYR A 86 -18.06 -7.01 -6.57
CA TYR A 86 -17.15 -6.70 -5.48
C TYR A 86 -17.19 -7.75 -4.37
N THR A 87 -16.02 -8.23 -3.95
CA THR A 87 -15.88 -9.12 -2.79
C THR A 87 -15.91 -8.29 -1.51
N PRO A 88 -16.90 -8.48 -0.60
CA PRO A 88 -16.95 -7.73 0.65
C PRO A 88 -15.90 -8.22 1.64
N ILE A 89 -15.25 -7.27 2.32
CA ILE A 89 -14.29 -7.53 3.41
C ILE A 89 -14.66 -6.62 4.57
N GLN A 90 -14.90 -7.20 5.74
CA GLN A 90 -15.15 -6.44 6.96
C GLN A 90 -13.86 -5.75 7.43
N THR A 91 -13.93 -4.46 7.73
CA THR A 91 -12.79 -3.66 8.17
C THR A 91 -13.09 -2.87 9.44
N PRO A 92 -12.05 -2.59 10.27
CA PRO A 92 -10.65 -2.96 10.10
C PRO A 92 -10.39 -4.46 10.30
N VAL A 93 -9.54 -5.07 9.44
CA VAL A 93 -9.12 -6.46 9.58
C VAL A 93 -8.23 -6.64 10.82
N GLN A 94 -8.36 -7.76 11.52
CA GLN A 94 -7.63 -8.07 12.75
C GLN A 94 -6.70 -9.28 12.61
N SER A 95 -6.92 -10.10 11.59
CA SER A 95 -6.18 -11.33 11.36
C SER A 95 -5.81 -11.45 9.89
N VAL A 96 -4.52 -11.35 9.57
CA VAL A 96 -4.05 -11.37 8.20
C VAL A 96 -2.91 -12.38 8.00
N ILE A 97 -2.79 -12.88 6.78
CA ILE A 97 -1.63 -13.63 6.31
C ILE A 97 -0.89 -12.82 5.26
N CYS A 98 0.43 -12.72 5.41
CA CYS A 98 1.32 -12.07 4.46
C CYS A 98 2.15 -13.14 3.71
N MET A 99 1.95 -13.26 2.40
CA MET A 99 2.65 -14.23 1.57
C MET A 99 4.07 -13.78 1.18
N THR A 100 4.41 -12.51 1.39
CA THR A 100 5.73 -11.95 1.05
C THR A 100 6.24 -10.97 2.09
N SER A 101 7.56 -10.78 2.12
CA SER A 101 8.21 -9.78 2.98
C SER A 101 7.80 -8.34 2.63
N LEU A 102 7.46 -8.06 1.37
CA LEU A 102 6.99 -6.74 0.95
C LEU A 102 5.65 -6.39 1.63
N GLN A 103 4.71 -7.34 1.68
CA GLN A 103 3.45 -7.17 2.38
C GLN A 103 3.69 -6.99 3.88
N LEU A 104 4.50 -7.87 4.48
CA LEU A 104 4.84 -7.82 5.90
C LEU A 104 5.50 -6.49 6.30
N SER A 105 6.37 -5.93 5.44
CA SER A 105 7.06 -4.67 5.74
C SER A 105 6.08 -3.50 5.93
N ASN A 106 4.95 -3.48 5.24
CA ASN A 106 3.92 -2.46 5.44
C ASN A 106 3.28 -2.56 6.83
N PHE A 107 2.99 -3.79 7.31
CA PHE A 107 2.47 -3.99 8.67
C PHE A 107 3.49 -3.59 9.74
N ILE A 108 4.78 -3.89 9.51
CA ILE A 108 5.86 -3.45 10.41
C ILE A 108 5.94 -1.91 10.45
N CYS A 109 5.90 -1.26 9.29
CA CYS A 109 5.94 0.20 9.20
C CYS A 109 4.73 0.90 9.84
N LEU A 110 3.57 0.23 9.86
CA LEU A 110 2.34 0.70 10.50
C LEU A 110 2.23 0.31 11.97
N GLU A 111 3.24 -0.38 12.53
CA GLU A 111 3.21 -0.88 13.91
C GLU A 111 2.01 -1.81 14.18
N ALA A 112 1.58 -2.56 13.15
CA ALA A 112 0.42 -3.45 13.15
C ALA A 112 0.83 -4.94 13.05
N CYS A 113 1.98 -5.30 13.59
CA CYS A 113 2.49 -6.67 13.60
C CYS A 113 1.55 -7.65 14.33
N ASP A 114 0.77 -7.14 15.29
CA ASP A 114 -0.20 -7.92 16.07
C ASP A 114 -1.30 -8.56 15.23
N ARG A 115 -1.61 -7.96 14.08
CA ARG A 115 -2.61 -8.47 13.12
C ARG A 115 -2.07 -9.58 12.23
N VAL A 116 -0.74 -9.70 12.09
CA VAL A 116 -0.12 -10.72 11.25
C VAL A 116 -0.11 -12.06 11.97
N LYS A 117 -0.96 -12.98 11.53
CA LYS A 117 -1.07 -14.35 12.09
C LYS A 117 -0.26 -15.38 11.33
N GLY A 118 -0.04 -15.17 10.02
CA GLY A 118 0.71 -16.10 9.20
C GLY A 118 1.70 -15.41 8.25
N ILE A 119 2.86 -16.03 8.05
CA ILE A 119 3.89 -15.62 7.09
C ILE A 119 4.54 -16.84 6.44
N THR A 120 5.07 -16.70 5.21
CA THR A 120 5.69 -17.80 4.48
C THR A 120 7.13 -18.05 4.90
N SER A 121 7.99 -17.05 4.83
CA SER A 121 9.42 -17.21 5.01
C SER A 121 9.97 -16.33 6.12
N THR A 122 10.89 -16.92 6.91
CA THR A 122 11.58 -16.23 8.00
C THR A 122 13.08 -16.09 7.75
N ARG A 123 13.59 -16.58 6.61
CA ARG A 123 15.03 -16.66 6.35
C ARG A 123 15.77 -15.32 6.46
N HIS A 124 15.09 -14.23 6.09
CA HIS A 124 15.62 -12.87 6.13
C HIS A 124 14.75 -11.93 6.98
N LEU A 125 14.10 -12.48 7.99
CA LEU A 125 13.29 -11.69 8.91
C LEU A 125 14.16 -11.20 10.06
N PHE A 126 14.53 -9.91 10.02
CA PHE A 126 15.37 -9.26 11.02
C PHE A 126 14.58 -8.41 12.03
N ASN A 127 13.28 -8.22 11.80
CA ASN A 127 12.43 -7.45 12.71
C ASN A 127 12.28 -8.21 14.05
N LYS A 128 12.64 -7.54 15.15
CA LYS A 128 12.66 -8.14 16.49
C LYS A 128 11.26 -8.56 16.94
N GLU A 129 10.28 -7.68 16.81
CA GLU A 129 8.90 -7.95 17.23
C GLU A 129 8.32 -9.16 16.50
N MET A 130 8.48 -9.24 15.17
CA MET A 130 7.98 -10.38 14.40
C MET A 130 8.67 -11.69 14.79
N ASN A 131 9.98 -11.66 15.10
CA ASN A 131 10.68 -12.85 15.60
C ASN A 131 10.16 -13.27 16.98
N GLU A 132 9.92 -12.33 17.89
CA GLU A 132 9.32 -12.61 19.20
C GLU A 132 7.92 -13.20 19.05
N ARG A 133 7.11 -12.68 18.14
CA ARG A 133 5.76 -13.20 17.85
C ARG A 133 5.79 -14.64 17.32
N LEU A 134 6.76 -14.97 16.47
CA LEU A 134 6.98 -16.33 15.98
C LEU A 134 7.37 -17.28 17.12
N LEU A 135 8.30 -16.86 17.98
CA LEU A 135 8.72 -17.65 19.14
C LEU A 135 7.56 -17.91 20.13
N GLN A 136 6.65 -16.95 20.26
CA GLN A 136 5.48 -17.04 21.14
C GLN A 136 4.29 -17.76 20.47
N GLY A 137 4.39 -18.20 19.22
CA GLY A 137 3.28 -18.81 18.49
C GLY A 137 2.14 -17.84 18.14
N LYS A 138 2.34 -16.53 18.30
CA LYS A 138 1.35 -15.49 17.94
C LYS A 138 1.29 -15.22 16.43
N THR A 139 2.36 -15.55 15.72
CA THR A 139 2.46 -15.61 14.28
C THR A 139 3.05 -16.95 13.89
N MET A 140 2.52 -17.61 12.88
CA MET A 140 2.96 -18.94 12.48
C MET A 140 3.52 -18.93 11.06
N LYS A 141 4.38 -19.90 10.76
CA LYS A 141 4.79 -20.18 9.38
C LYS A 141 3.71 -21.00 8.72
N ILE A 142 3.32 -20.59 7.50
CA ILE A 142 2.28 -21.25 6.72
C ILE A 142 2.86 -22.03 5.53
N GLY A 143 4.09 -22.50 5.65
CA GLY A 143 4.78 -23.19 4.56
C GLY A 143 5.65 -22.29 3.71
N ILE A 144 5.96 -22.74 2.52
CA ILE A 144 6.76 -22.03 1.52
C ILE A 144 5.96 -21.90 0.23
N GLU A 145 6.39 -21.00 -0.64
CA GLU A 145 5.77 -20.81 -1.95
C GLU A 145 5.68 -22.12 -2.75
N GLY A 146 4.49 -22.44 -3.24
CA GLY A 146 4.19 -23.69 -3.95
C GLY A 146 3.88 -24.87 -3.04
N ASN A 147 4.06 -24.75 -1.73
CA ASN A 147 3.73 -25.79 -0.75
C ASN A 147 3.29 -25.13 0.56
N PHE A 148 2.09 -24.56 0.53
CA PHE A 148 1.48 -23.95 1.71
C PHE A 148 0.78 -25.01 2.56
N ASP A 149 0.79 -24.78 3.86
CA ASP A 149 0.05 -25.57 4.84
C ASP A 149 -1.40 -25.06 4.93
N ASN A 150 -2.26 -25.59 4.07
CA ASN A 150 -3.64 -25.15 3.99
C ASN A 150 -4.43 -25.46 5.27
N GLU A 151 -4.10 -26.53 5.97
CA GLU A 151 -4.76 -26.85 7.26
C GLU A 151 -4.45 -25.78 8.30
N VAL A 152 -3.20 -25.37 8.40
CA VAL A 152 -2.78 -24.28 9.29
C VAL A 152 -3.45 -22.96 8.88
N ILE A 153 -3.53 -22.65 7.60
CA ILE A 153 -4.18 -21.43 7.10
C ILE A 153 -5.66 -21.43 7.46
N MET A 154 -6.36 -22.53 7.22
CA MET A 154 -7.78 -22.66 7.55
C MET A 154 -8.03 -22.60 9.06
N ALA A 155 -7.17 -23.23 9.87
CA ALA A 155 -7.26 -23.18 11.32
C ALA A 155 -7.06 -21.76 11.89
N MET A 156 -6.26 -20.92 11.23
CA MET A 156 -6.09 -19.52 11.60
C MET A 156 -7.33 -18.68 11.31
N ASN A 157 -8.13 -19.06 10.32
CA ASN A 157 -9.32 -18.34 9.86
C ASN A 157 -9.06 -16.82 9.72
N PRO A 158 -8.12 -16.40 8.86
CA PRO A 158 -7.78 -14.98 8.73
C PRO A 158 -8.89 -14.21 8.02
N ASP A 159 -9.01 -12.92 8.34
CA ASP A 159 -9.95 -12.02 7.65
C ASP A 159 -9.56 -11.84 6.18
N VAL A 160 -8.24 -11.90 5.89
CA VAL A 160 -7.68 -11.66 4.55
C VAL A 160 -6.32 -12.37 4.40
N ILE A 161 -6.05 -12.84 3.19
CA ILE A 161 -4.72 -13.29 2.78
C ILE A 161 -4.20 -12.33 1.69
N PHE A 162 -3.11 -11.62 1.98
CA PHE A 162 -2.43 -10.81 0.97
C PHE A 162 -1.54 -11.69 0.11
N ILE A 163 -1.80 -11.72 -1.20
CA ILE A 163 -1.09 -12.57 -2.17
C ILE A 163 -0.26 -11.76 -3.16
N SER A 164 0.67 -12.43 -3.83
CA SER A 164 1.43 -11.90 -4.98
C SER A 164 1.20 -12.84 -6.18
N PRO A 165 0.23 -12.55 -7.05
CA PRO A 165 -0.28 -13.51 -8.05
C PRO A 165 0.70 -13.89 -9.16
N PHE A 166 1.87 -13.23 -9.25
CA PHE A 166 2.91 -13.58 -10.23
C PHE A 166 3.68 -14.87 -9.88
N LYS A 167 3.59 -15.29 -8.64
CA LYS A 167 4.33 -16.42 -8.15
C LYS A 167 3.66 -17.73 -8.54
N ARG A 168 4.49 -18.75 -8.81
CA ARG A 168 4.06 -20.04 -9.36
C ARG A 168 3.13 -20.78 -8.40
N GLY A 169 1.84 -20.82 -8.68
CA GLY A 169 0.89 -21.75 -8.10
C GLY A 169 0.73 -21.75 -6.58
N GLY A 170 -0.04 -22.68 -6.07
CA GLY A 170 -0.23 -22.91 -4.63
C GLY A 170 -1.39 -22.14 -4.02
N TYR A 171 -2.06 -21.27 -4.78
CA TYR A 171 -3.25 -20.53 -4.31
C TYR A 171 -4.56 -21.25 -4.64
N GLU A 172 -4.51 -22.33 -5.43
CA GLU A 172 -5.68 -23.04 -5.92
C GLU A 172 -6.55 -23.56 -4.75
N ALA A 173 -5.92 -24.24 -3.79
CA ALA A 173 -6.63 -24.74 -2.61
C ALA A 173 -7.16 -23.61 -1.70
N MET A 174 -6.49 -22.45 -1.68
CA MET A 174 -6.97 -21.28 -0.92
C MET A 174 -8.18 -20.61 -1.58
N ARG A 175 -8.29 -20.70 -2.91
CA ARG A 175 -9.45 -20.17 -3.67
C ARG A 175 -10.73 -20.95 -3.41
N GLU A 176 -10.61 -22.17 -2.92
CA GLU A 176 -11.75 -23.00 -2.52
C GLU A 176 -12.27 -22.65 -1.13
N THR A 177 -11.56 -21.77 -0.42
CA THR A 177 -11.99 -21.25 0.88
C THR A 177 -12.76 -19.93 0.71
N ASP A 178 -13.58 -19.58 1.70
CA ASP A 178 -14.29 -18.29 1.73
C ASP A 178 -13.38 -17.12 2.14
N ILE A 179 -12.08 -17.36 2.35
CA ILE A 179 -11.13 -16.34 2.78
C ILE A 179 -10.73 -15.45 1.60
N PRO A 180 -10.92 -14.13 1.67
CA PRO A 180 -10.56 -13.23 0.59
C PRO A 180 -9.06 -13.24 0.29
N LEU A 181 -8.70 -13.49 -0.97
CA LEU A 181 -7.32 -13.42 -1.47
C LEU A 181 -7.12 -12.05 -2.13
N VAL A 182 -6.40 -11.17 -1.46
CA VAL A 182 -6.20 -9.79 -1.92
C VAL A 182 -4.82 -9.62 -2.56
N PRO A 183 -4.75 -9.34 -3.87
CA PRO A 183 -3.49 -9.08 -4.55
C PRO A 183 -2.82 -7.80 -4.05
N HIS A 184 -1.55 -7.89 -3.68
CA HIS A 184 -0.70 -6.75 -3.39
C HIS A 184 0.34 -6.63 -4.50
N LEU A 185 0.14 -5.69 -5.42
CA LEU A 185 0.94 -5.54 -6.64
C LEU A 185 2.05 -4.49 -6.54
N GLY A 186 2.38 -4.04 -5.33
CA GLY A 186 3.42 -3.04 -5.09
C GLY A 186 4.78 -3.39 -5.72
N TYR A 187 5.11 -4.67 -5.84
CA TYR A 187 6.34 -5.13 -6.49
C TYR A 187 6.38 -4.86 -8.00
N LYS A 188 5.22 -4.60 -8.63
CA LYS A 188 5.10 -4.25 -10.06
C LYS A 188 5.18 -2.75 -10.32
N GLU A 189 5.15 -1.92 -9.30
CA GLU A 189 5.31 -0.47 -9.48
C GLU A 189 6.68 -0.14 -10.04
N THR A 190 6.70 0.79 -11.01
CA THR A 190 7.91 1.15 -11.74
C THR A 190 8.75 2.22 -11.05
N THR A 191 8.27 2.78 -9.94
CA THR A 191 8.98 3.82 -9.17
C THR A 191 9.07 3.47 -7.70
N PRO A 192 10.15 3.87 -7.00
CA PRO A 192 10.29 3.64 -5.56
C PRO A 192 9.15 4.24 -4.73
N LEU A 193 8.67 5.43 -5.10
CA LEU A 193 7.53 6.07 -4.41
C LEU A 193 6.22 5.36 -4.71
N GLY A 194 6.02 4.87 -5.95
CA GLY A 194 4.85 4.03 -6.28
C GLY A 194 4.80 2.78 -5.42
N GLN A 195 5.95 2.08 -5.28
CA GLN A 195 6.04 0.90 -4.42
C GLN A 195 5.78 1.24 -2.94
N ALA A 196 6.38 2.33 -2.43
CA ALA A 196 6.21 2.74 -1.04
C ALA A 196 4.78 3.19 -0.72
N GLU A 197 4.04 3.73 -1.71
CA GLU A 197 2.68 4.21 -1.50
C GLU A 197 1.66 3.09 -1.21
N TRP A 198 2.01 1.83 -1.48
CA TRP A 198 1.19 0.67 -1.09
C TRP A 198 1.02 0.50 0.43
N ILE A 199 1.77 1.24 1.24
CA ILE A 199 1.49 1.33 2.68
C ILE A 199 0.09 1.93 2.93
N LYS A 200 -0.37 2.86 2.09
CA LYS A 200 -1.72 3.43 2.18
C LYS A 200 -2.79 2.38 1.86
N PHE A 201 -2.51 1.48 0.90
CA PHE A 201 -3.37 0.35 0.60
C PHE A 201 -3.58 -0.53 1.83
N ILE A 202 -2.53 -0.89 2.55
CA ILE A 202 -2.65 -1.65 3.81
C ILE A 202 -3.38 -0.83 4.88
N GLY A 203 -3.17 0.48 4.93
CA GLY A 203 -3.90 1.40 5.82
C GLY A 203 -5.42 1.29 5.66
N LEU A 204 -5.92 1.18 4.41
CA LEU A 204 -7.36 1.01 4.11
C LEU A 204 -7.96 -0.23 4.78
N PHE A 205 -7.26 -1.36 4.71
CA PHE A 205 -7.73 -2.63 5.30
C PHE A 205 -7.65 -2.64 6.82
N THR A 206 -6.65 -1.96 7.37
CA THR A 206 -6.36 -1.97 8.80
C THR A 206 -7.03 -0.82 9.57
N GLY A 207 -7.65 0.14 8.90
CA GLY A 207 -8.18 1.35 9.51
C GLY A 207 -7.09 2.29 10.02
N LEU A 208 -5.85 2.15 9.52
CA LEU A 208 -4.68 2.96 9.86
C LEU A 208 -4.35 3.94 8.71
N GLU A 209 -5.37 4.50 8.08
CA GLU A 209 -5.20 5.38 6.92
C GLU A 209 -4.43 6.65 7.25
N LYS A 210 -4.67 7.22 8.42
CA LYS A 210 -3.97 8.41 8.89
C LYS A 210 -2.48 8.12 9.06
N GLU A 211 -2.16 7.08 9.81
CA GLU A 211 -0.79 6.63 10.08
C GLU A 211 -0.06 6.28 8.78
N ALA A 212 -0.75 5.61 7.86
CA ALA A 212 -0.20 5.27 6.55
C ALA A 212 0.13 6.51 5.71
N ASN A 213 -0.74 7.52 5.72
CA ASN A 213 -0.49 8.78 5.03
C ASN A 213 0.69 9.55 5.65
N GLU A 214 0.78 9.60 6.99
CA GLU A 214 1.88 10.26 7.70
C GLU A 214 3.22 9.55 7.42
N ARG A 215 3.25 8.21 7.48
CA ARG A 215 4.45 7.43 7.15
C ARG A 215 4.87 7.62 5.70
N PHE A 216 3.92 7.57 4.77
CA PHE A 216 4.24 7.81 3.36
C PHE A 216 4.76 9.22 3.10
N ALA A 217 4.15 10.26 3.70
CA ALA A 217 4.60 11.64 3.56
C ALA A 217 6.05 11.83 4.05
N ALA A 218 6.43 11.16 5.15
CA ALA A 218 7.80 11.17 5.64
C ALA A 218 8.78 10.50 4.65
N ILE A 219 8.40 9.36 4.07
CA ILE A 219 9.18 8.66 3.04
C ILE A 219 9.34 9.53 1.80
N GLU A 220 8.26 10.12 1.32
CA GLU A 220 8.24 11.00 0.14
C GLU A 220 9.15 12.21 0.33
N LYS A 221 9.03 12.88 1.48
CA LYS A 221 9.89 14.02 1.84
C LYS A 221 11.36 13.62 1.79
N ARG A 222 11.72 12.53 2.46
CA ARG A 222 13.10 12.05 2.50
C ARG A 222 13.63 11.66 1.13
N TYR A 223 12.81 11.00 0.33
CA TYR A 223 13.15 10.67 -1.06
C TYR A 223 13.44 11.92 -1.90
N LYS A 224 12.58 12.94 -1.81
CA LYS A 224 12.75 14.22 -2.52
C LYS A 224 14.02 14.96 -2.10
N GLU A 225 14.31 15.02 -0.80
CA GLU A 225 15.55 15.61 -0.26
C GLU A 225 16.80 14.91 -0.81
N LEU A 226 16.83 13.57 -0.79
CA LEU A 226 17.94 12.80 -1.34
C LEU A 226 18.09 12.97 -2.86
N LYS A 227 16.99 13.05 -3.58
CA LYS A 227 16.99 13.30 -5.02
C LYS A 227 17.56 14.68 -5.36
N GLN A 228 17.21 15.71 -4.58
CA GLN A 228 17.77 17.06 -4.73
C GLN A 228 19.27 17.08 -4.41
N LEU A 229 19.69 16.43 -3.34
CA LEU A 229 21.11 16.30 -3.00
C LEU A 229 21.89 15.62 -4.13
N ALA A 230 21.38 14.52 -4.67
CA ALA A 230 22.01 13.79 -5.77
C ALA A 230 22.03 14.61 -7.08
N ALA A 231 21.05 15.48 -7.31
CA ALA A 231 21.02 16.33 -8.50
C ALA A 231 22.15 17.37 -8.50
N GLY A 232 22.59 17.83 -7.33
CA GLY A 232 23.68 18.80 -7.17
C GLY A 232 25.10 18.24 -7.32
N VAL A 233 25.25 16.90 -7.43
CA VAL A 233 26.56 16.25 -7.52
C VAL A 233 27.17 16.43 -8.92
N LYS A 234 28.38 17.00 -8.99
CA LYS A 234 29.09 17.26 -10.27
C LYS A 234 29.67 16.00 -10.88
N THR A 235 30.17 15.08 -10.04
CA THR A 235 30.78 13.82 -10.48
C THR A 235 29.84 12.66 -10.14
N ARG A 236 29.43 11.92 -11.16
CA ARG A 236 28.58 10.75 -10.98
C ARG A 236 29.40 9.49 -11.24
N PRO A 237 29.65 8.65 -10.25
CA PRO A 237 30.30 7.38 -10.47
C PRO A 237 29.43 6.48 -11.34
N MET A 238 30.06 5.65 -12.16
CA MET A 238 29.35 4.54 -12.79
C MET A 238 29.13 3.48 -11.72
N VAL A 239 27.86 3.09 -11.51
CA VAL A 239 27.48 2.07 -10.53
C VAL A 239 26.96 0.86 -11.28
N PHE A 240 27.50 -0.29 -10.96
CA PHE A 240 27.05 -1.57 -11.45
C PHE A 240 26.48 -2.37 -10.26
N SER A 241 25.18 -2.62 -10.29
CA SER A 241 24.47 -3.34 -9.23
C SER A 241 23.91 -4.65 -9.75
N GLY A 242 23.98 -5.69 -8.93
CA GLY A 242 23.46 -6.99 -9.29
C GLY A 242 23.95 -8.08 -8.33
N GLU A 243 23.70 -9.33 -8.68
CA GLU A 243 24.20 -10.48 -7.91
C GLU A 243 24.66 -11.60 -8.84
N MET A 244 25.53 -12.47 -8.29
CA MET A 244 25.96 -13.66 -8.99
C MET A 244 25.12 -14.87 -8.56
N ARG A 245 24.52 -15.57 -9.52
CA ARG A 245 23.78 -16.81 -9.32
C ARG A 245 24.23 -17.85 -10.35
N GLY A 246 24.59 -19.02 -9.89
CA GLY A 246 24.97 -20.13 -10.78
C GLY A 246 26.09 -19.78 -11.78
N GLY A 247 27.05 -18.92 -11.41
CA GLY A 247 28.14 -18.48 -12.28
C GLY A 247 27.80 -17.35 -13.26
N ASN A 248 26.55 -16.87 -13.30
CA ASN A 248 26.12 -15.77 -14.14
C ASN A 248 25.89 -14.51 -13.29
N TRP A 249 26.27 -13.36 -13.84
CA TRP A 249 25.98 -12.07 -13.23
C TRP A 249 24.63 -11.56 -13.73
N TYR A 250 23.74 -11.25 -12.79
CA TYR A 250 22.44 -10.68 -13.06
C TYR A 250 22.45 -9.20 -12.69
N ALA A 251 22.45 -8.33 -13.70
CA ALA A 251 22.45 -6.89 -13.51
C ALA A 251 21.02 -6.35 -13.37
N VAL A 252 20.89 -5.28 -12.59
CA VAL A 252 19.65 -4.54 -12.45
C VAL A 252 19.44 -3.65 -13.67
N GLY A 253 18.26 -3.72 -14.30
CA GLY A 253 17.85 -2.78 -15.33
C GLY A 253 17.57 -1.40 -14.74
N GLY A 254 17.99 -0.34 -15.43
CA GLY A 254 17.86 1.04 -14.95
C GLY A 254 16.42 1.56 -14.82
N GLU A 255 15.43 0.83 -15.32
CA GLU A 255 14.02 1.20 -15.30
C GLU A 255 13.23 0.53 -14.14
N LEU A 256 13.87 -0.34 -13.37
CA LEU A 256 13.22 -1.04 -12.27
C LEU A 256 13.58 -0.37 -10.93
N PRO A 257 12.60 -0.06 -10.08
CA PRO A 257 12.82 0.59 -8.80
C PRO A 257 13.49 -0.32 -7.77
N CYS A 258 13.41 -1.60 -8.00
CA CYS A 258 14.03 -2.62 -7.15
C CYS A 258 14.95 -3.47 -8.02
N PRO A 259 16.11 -3.89 -7.52
CA PRO A 259 16.92 -4.85 -8.20
C PRO A 259 16.13 -6.13 -8.37
N VAL A 260 15.37 -6.24 -9.44
CA VAL A 260 15.03 -7.53 -9.94
C VAL A 260 16.31 -8.01 -10.58
N VAL A 261 17.03 -8.74 -9.82
CA VAL A 261 18.16 -9.48 -10.32
C VAL A 261 17.57 -10.68 -10.99
N PRO A 262 17.53 -10.73 -12.32
CA PRO A 262 17.09 -11.93 -13.02
C PRO A 262 18.04 -13.07 -12.75
#